data_fd27a18d22168c360d0b1f587fb73c43
#
_entry.id   fd27a18d22168c360d0b1f587fb73c43
#
_cell.length_a   1.000
_cell.length_b   1.000
_cell.length_c   1.000
_cell.angle_alpha   90.00
_cell.angle_beta   90.00
_cell.angle_gamma   90.00
#
_symmetry.space_group_name_H-M   'P 1'
#
loop_
_entity.id
_entity.type
_entity.pdbx_description
1 polymer ?
#
loop_
_entity_poly.entity_id
_entity_poly.type
_entity_poly.pdbx_seq_one_letter_code
_entity_poly.pdbx_strand_id
1 'polypeptide(L)'
;MNALSPLGMVSELPSSNQMQSDAERTVVHNSDAEVQKDYFVEKDGVKFAGMHLLVDLWGATNLCDPDHIDRALREAAEAAGATILHGHFHHFSPNGGVSGVLVLAESHISIHTWPERDFAAIDIFMCGACDPYDGIPALKAAFQPERIDLDEQRRGIVA
;
A
#
# COMPACT_ATOMS: atom_id res chain seq x y z
N MET A 1 -34.47 18.14 50.57
CA MET A 1 -34.52 19.49 50.04
C MET A 1 -33.41 19.63 49.06
N ASN A 2 -33.77 19.45 47.81
CA ASN A 2 -33.66 20.39 46.69
C ASN A 2 -32.25 20.72 46.27
N ALA A 3 -31.85 20.71 45.03
CA ALA A 3 -32.58 20.89 43.80
C ALA A 3 -31.75 20.31 42.61
N LEU A 4 -32.45 19.81 41.65
CA LEU A 4 -32.00 19.52 40.31
C LEU A 4 -31.74 20.82 39.55
N SER A 5 -30.58 20.92 38.88
CA SER A 5 -30.33 21.93 37.83
C SER A 5 -30.44 21.28 36.47
N PRO A 6 -31.11 21.91 35.51
CA PRO A 6 -31.31 21.30 34.19
C PRO A 6 -30.13 21.54 33.25
N LEU A 7 -29.71 20.49 32.58
CA LEU A 7 -28.91 20.58 31.38
C LEU A 7 -29.75 21.10 30.22
N GLY A 8 -29.27 22.11 29.54
CA GLY A 8 -29.84 22.57 28.30
C GLY A 8 -28.91 23.55 27.61
N MET A 9 -27.98 23.07 26.82
CA MET A 9 -27.34 23.87 25.78
C MET A 9 -27.26 23.05 24.50
N VAL A 10 -28.27 23.20 23.68
CA VAL A 10 -28.24 22.86 22.26
C VAL A 10 -27.56 24.02 21.55
N SER A 11 -26.35 23.78 21.01
CA SER A 11 -25.72 24.75 20.13
C SER A 11 -26.28 24.54 18.71
N GLU A 12 -27.07 25.52 18.28
CA GLU A 12 -27.55 25.64 16.93
C GLU A 12 -26.38 25.94 15.99
N LEU A 13 -26.25 25.11 14.96
CA LEU A 13 -25.37 25.38 13.81
C LEU A 13 -26.04 26.41 12.89
N PRO A 14 -25.34 27.46 12.46
CA PRO A 14 -25.91 28.38 11.50
C PRO A 14 -25.96 27.75 10.10
N SER A 15 -27.18 27.64 9.60
CA SER A 15 -27.45 27.40 8.18
C SER A 15 -27.16 28.68 7.40
N SER A 16 -26.09 28.74 6.63
CA SER A 16 -25.90 29.78 5.63
C SER A 16 -25.90 29.17 4.23
N ASN A 17 -27.09 29.25 3.65
CA ASN A 17 -27.30 29.10 2.22
C ASN A 17 -26.80 30.40 1.55
N GLN A 18 -25.66 30.38 0.89
CA GLN A 18 -25.27 31.44 -0.04
C GLN A 18 -25.00 30.81 -1.40
N MET A 19 -26.01 30.96 -2.25
CA MET A 19 -25.86 30.91 -3.70
C MET A 19 -24.83 31.97 -4.12
N GLN A 20 -23.72 31.55 -4.67
CA GLN A 20 -22.84 32.41 -5.44
C GLN A 20 -22.79 31.91 -6.88
N SER A 21 -23.24 32.83 -7.70
CA SER A 21 -23.25 32.97 -9.13
C SER A 21 -22.14 32.25 -9.94
N ASP A 22 -22.63 31.68 -11.03
CA ASP A 22 -21.93 31.19 -12.19
C ASP A 22 -20.80 32.12 -12.65
N ALA A 23 -19.56 31.72 -12.41
CA ALA A 23 -18.42 32.22 -13.15
C ALA A 23 -18.09 31.17 -14.20
N GLU A 24 -18.30 31.51 -15.46
CA GLU A 24 -17.88 30.74 -16.62
C GLU A 24 -16.43 30.32 -16.51
N ARG A 25 -16.23 29.05 -16.18
CA ARG A 25 -14.93 28.40 -16.21
C ARG A 25 -14.66 28.03 -17.66
N THR A 26 -13.99 28.92 -18.37
CA THR A 26 -13.45 28.64 -19.70
C THR A 26 -12.51 27.44 -19.58
N VAL A 27 -12.99 26.29 -19.99
CA VAL A 27 -12.17 25.09 -20.13
C VAL A 27 -11.30 25.31 -21.37
N VAL A 28 -10.06 25.72 -21.16
CA VAL A 28 -9.04 25.71 -22.21
C VAL A 28 -8.77 24.24 -22.52
N HIS A 29 -9.34 23.73 -23.59
CA HIS A 29 -8.92 22.47 -24.16
C HIS A 29 -7.54 22.67 -24.76
N ASN A 30 -6.49 22.39 -23.98
CA ASN A 30 -5.18 22.11 -24.54
C ASN A 30 -5.30 20.78 -25.28
N SER A 31 -5.26 20.85 -26.59
CA SER A 31 -5.26 19.71 -27.51
C SER A 31 -3.87 19.09 -27.70
N ASP A 32 -3.11 18.97 -26.61
CA ASP A 32 -2.06 17.96 -26.54
C ASP A 32 -2.72 16.73 -25.97
N ALA A 33 -3.13 15.82 -26.86
CA ALA A 33 -3.59 14.51 -26.46
C ALA A 33 -2.42 13.81 -25.77
N GLU A 34 -2.30 13.97 -24.43
CA GLU A 34 -1.51 13.06 -23.62
C GLU A 34 -2.02 11.66 -23.94
N VAL A 35 -1.17 10.87 -24.58
CA VAL A 35 -1.46 9.46 -24.84
C VAL A 35 -1.69 8.85 -23.48
N GLN A 36 -2.94 8.51 -23.17
CA GLN A 36 -3.32 7.91 -21.90
C GLN A 36 -2.50 6.64 -21.73
N LYS A 37 -1.57 6.65 -20.77
CA LYS A 37 -0.65 5.54 -20.56
C LYS A 37 -1.45 4.36 -20.00
N ASP A 38 -1.45 3.26 -20.75
CA ASP A 38 -2.02 1.99 -20.30
C ASP A 38 -0.98 1.26 -19.42
N TYR A 39 -1.28 1.12 -18.13
CA TYR A 39 -0.43 0.45 -17.15
C TYR A 39 -0.70 -1.06 -17.06
N PHE A 40 -1.56 -1.60 -17.93
CA PHE A 40 -1.78 -3.04 -18.03
C PHE A 40 -0.51 -3.76 -18.49
N VAL A 41 -0.30 -4.94 -17.94
CA VAL A 41 0.81 -5.84 -18.30
C VAL A 41 0.33 -6.80 -19.37
N GLU A 42 1.19 -7.10 -20.36
CA GLU A 42 0.99 -8.21 -21.30
C GLU A 42 2.14 -9.21 -21.13
N LYS A 43 1.79 -10.42 -20.68
CA LYS A 43 2.75 -11.51 -20.46
C LYS A 43 2.12 -12.82 -20.89
N ASP A 44 2.86 -13.61 -21.65
CA ASP A 44 2.42 -14.90 -22.19
C ASP A 44 1.12 -14.82 -23.02
N GLY A 45 0.90 -13.71 -23.74
CA GLY A 45 -0.30 -13.48 -24.54
C GLY A 45 -1.56 -13.16 -23.73
N VAL A 46 -1.41 -12.90 -22.42
CA VAL A 46 -2.51 -12.50 -21.52
C VAL A 46 -2.29 -11.06 -21.08
N LYS A 47 -3.33 -10.22 -21.22
CA LYS A 47 -3.34 -8.83 -20.74
C LYS A 47 -4.05 -8.76 -19.39
N PHE A 48 -3.42 -8.11 -18.39
CA PHE A 48 -3.95 -8.00 -17.03
C PHE A 48 -3.48 -6.72 -16.33
N ALA A 49 -4.19 -6.29 -15.28
CA ALA A 49 -3.92 -5.03 -14.59
C ALA A 49 -2.60 -5.03 -13.82
N GLY A 50 -2.25 -6.14 -13.20
CA GLY A 50 -1.02 -6.26 -12.42
C GLY A 50 -0.81 -7.65 -11.85
N MET A 51 0.42 -7.89 -11.41
CA MET A 51 0.84 -9.12 -10.76
C MET A 51 0.84 -8.93 -9.24
N HIS A 52 0.22 -9.86 -8.53
CA HIS A 52 0.16 -9.87 -7.08
C HIS A 52 0.87 -11.12 -6.56
N LEU A 53 2.00 -10.93 -5.85
CA LEU A 53 2.67 -11.99 -5.12
C LEU A 53 2.20 -11.96 -3.67
N LEU A 54 1.82 -13.13 -3.17
CA LEU A 54 1.63 -13.42 -1.75
C LEU A 54 2.89 -14.17 -1.29
N VAL A 55 3.60 -13.60 -0.32
CA VAL A 55 4.93 -14.09 0.10
C VAL A 55 4.88 -14.41 1.58
N ASP A 56 5.00 -15.68 1.93
CA ASP A 56 5.10 -16.14 3.29
C ASP A 56 6.56 -16.45 3.63
N LEU A 57 7.11 -15.75 4.64
CA LEU A 57 8.47 -15.96 5.14
C LEU A 57 8.39 -16.74 6.46
N TRP A 58 8.96 -17.93 6.49
CA TRP A 58 9.01 -18.82 7.67
C TRP A 58 10.44 -18.94 8.19
N GLY A 59 10.63 -19.00 9.53
CA GLY A 59 11.94 -18.95 10.17
C GLY A 59 12.65 -17.63 9.91
N ALA A 60 11.87 -16.56 9.75
CA ALA A 60 12.38 -15.23 9.44
C ALA A 60 12.88 -14.50 10.69
N THR A 61 13.87 -13.61 10.50
CA THR A 61 14.49 -12.80 11.54
C THR A 61 14.23 -11.31 11.36
N ASN A 62 14.59 -10.49 12.34
CA ASN A 62 14.46 -9.01 12.28
C ASN A 62 13.02 -8.50 12.13
N LEU A 63 12.06 -9.19 12.75
CA LEU A 63 10.62 -8.96 12.56
C LEU A 63 10.03 -7.89 13.51
N CYS A 64 10.81 -7.34 14.45
CA CYS A 64 10.35 -6.39 15.47
C CYS A 64 10.77 -4.94 15.24
N ASP A 65 11.66 -4.67 14.30
CA ASP A 65 12.24 -3.35 14.06
C ASP A 65 11.56 -2.67 12.86
N PRO A 66 10.67 -1.67 13.08
CA PRO A 66 9.99 -0.97 11.98
C PRO A 66 10.93 -0.29 11.01
N ASP A 67 12.07 0.24 11.48
CA ASP A 67 13.04 0.94 10.64
C ASP A 67 13.79 -0.05 9.74
N HIS A 68 14.09 -1.24 10.26
CA HIS A 68 14.69 -2.31 9.46
C HIS A 68 13.71 -2.79 8.37
N ILE A 69 12.44 -3.00 8.77
CA ILE A 69 11.39 -3.46 7.86
C ILE A 69 11.11 -2.42 6.78
N ASP A 70 11.02 -1.12 7.13
CA ASP A 70 10.84 -0.03 6.14
C ASP A 70 11.98 -0.05 5.11
N ARG A 71 13.24 -0.13 5.55
CA ARG A 71 14.39 -0.23 4.63
C ARG A 71 14.30 -1.44 3.71
N ALA A 72 13.99 -2.60 4.26
CA ALA A 72 13.88 -3.84 3.49
C ALA A 72 12.82 -3.77 2.39
N LEU A 73 11.64 -3.21 2.71
CA LEU A 73 10.56 -3.06 1.72
C LEU A 73 10.89 -1.99 0.68
N ARG A 74 11.60 -0.92 1.04
CA ARG A 74 12.07 0.09 0.07
C ARG A 74 13.08 -0.49 -0.90
N GLU A 75 14.07 -1.23 -0.40
CA GLU A 75 15.04 -1.93 -1.25
C GLU A 75 14.37 -2.92 -2.20
N ALA A 76 13.35 -3.64 -1.73
CA ALA A 76 12.55 -4.54 -2.56
C ALA A 76 11.75 -3.78 -3.64
N ALA A 77 11.13 -2.64 -3.28
CA ALA A 77 10.38 -1.80 -4.22
C ALA A 77 11.29 -1.20 -5.30
N GLU A 78 12.47 -0.70 -4.92
CA GLU A 78 13.47 -0.14 -5.83
C GLU A 78 14.01 -1.22 -6.78
N ALA A 79 14.33 -2.41 -6.26
CA ALA A 79 14.77 -3.53 -7.07
C ALA A 79 13.71 -3.97 -8.11
N ALA A 80 12.43 -3.93 -7.74
CA ALA A 80 11.29 -4.20 -8.62
C ALA A 80 11.02 -3.08 -9.65
N GLY A 81 11.77 -1.97 -9.60
CA GLY A 81 11.61 -0.82 -10.50
C GLY A 81 10.46 0.12 -10.14
N ALA A 82 9.92 0.03 -8.92
CA ALA A 82 8.77 0.82 -8.49
C ALA A 82 9.19 2.20 -7.94
N THR A 83 8.30 3.18 -8.11
CA THR A 83 8.46 4.53 -7.52
C THR A 83 7.74 4.61 -6.19
N ILE A 84 8.47 4.87 -5.11
CA ILE A 84 7.92 4.97 -3.76
C ILE A 84 7.29 6.36 -3.56
N LEU A 85 6.01 6.38 -3.15
CA LEU A 85 5.28 7.62 -2.84
C LEU A 85 5.20 7.87 -1.33
N HIS A 86 4.85 6.86 -0.54
CA HIS A 86 4.67 6.97 0.90
C HIS A 86 4.86 5.62 1.59
N GLY A 87 5.22 5.65 2.88
CA GLY A 87 5.30 4.46 3.73
C GLY A 87 4.78 4.75 5.13
N HIS A 88 4.14 3.75 5.73
CA HIS A 88 3.70 3.80 7.13
C HIS A 88 3.87 2.43 7.78
N PHE A 89 4.47 2.43 9.00
CA PHE A 89 4.72 1.22 9.77
C PHE A 89 4.27 1.42 11.21
N HIS A 90 3.54 0.46 11.74
CA HIS A 90 3.05 0.46 13.11
C HIS A 90 3.64 -0.73 13.88
N HIS A 91 4.25 -0.44 15.03
CA HIS A 91 4.79 -1.44 15.94
C HIS A 91 3.78 -1.76 17.04
N PHE A 92 3.49 -3.03 17.25
CA PHE A 92 2.53 -3.50 18.24
C PHE A 92 3.19 -3.92 19.54
N SER A 93 2.59 -3.54 20.67
CA SER A 93 2.93 -4.04 22.00
C SER A 93 1.85 -5.02 22.48
N PRO A 94 2.20 -6.07 23.25
CA PRO A 94 3.53 -6.40 23.78
C PRO A 94 4.40 -7.29 22.87
N ASN A 95 3.84 -7.87 21.79
CA ASN A 95 4.50 -8.95 21.04
C ASN A 95 5.60 -8.44 20.08
N GLY A 96 5.66 -7.13 19.83
CA GLY A 96 6.68 -6.54 18.97
C GLY A 96 6.46 -6.73 17.47
N GLY A 97 5.28 -7.24 17.07
CA GLY A 97 4.94 -7.38 15.65
C GLY A 97 4.80 -6.02 14.96
N VAL A 98 5.02 -5.99 13.66
CA VAL A 98 4.93 -4.79 12.83
C VAL A 98 3.93 -5.03 11.70
N SER A 99 3.07 -4.05 11.45
CA SER A 99 2.28 -3.95 10.22
C SER A 99 2.69 -2.71 9.47
N GLY A 100 2.91 -2.83 8.17
CA GLY A 100 3.34 -1.71 7.37
C GLY A 100 2.90 -1.79 5.92
N VAL A 101 2.94 -0.64 5.25
CA VAL A 101 2.64 -0.53 3.83
C VAL A 101 3.53 0.53 3.18
N LEU A 102 4.04 0.23 2.00
CA LEU A 102 4.55 1.19 1.05
C LEU A 102 3.51 1.40 -0.05
N VAL A 103 3.09 2.64 -0.23
CA VAL A 103 2.31 3.10 -1.38
C VAL A 103 3.29 3.48 -2.48
N LEU A 104 3.13 2.85 -3.63
CA LEU A 104 3.97 3.05 -4.81
C LEU A 104 3.13 3.70 -5.91
N ALA A 105 3.77 4.19 -6.97
CA ALA A 105 3.06 4.66 -8.16
C ALA A 105 2.37 3.46 -8.82
N GLU A 106 1.02 3.44 -8.75
CA GLU A 106 0.05 2.42 -9.18
C GLU A 106 0.23 1.02 -8.54
N SER A 107 1.03 0.92 -7.44
CA SER A 107 1.42 -0.35 -6.83
C SER A 107 1.48 -0.25 -5.31
N HIS A 108 1.73 -1.35 -4.61
CA HIS A 108 2.01 -1.34 -3.17
C HIS A 108 2.79 -2.58 -2.73
N ILE A 109 3.45 -2.46 -1.57
CA ILE A 109 3.95 -3.59 -0.78
C ILE A 109 3.41 -3.43 0.63
N SER A 110 2.79 -4.48 1.18
CA SER A 110 2.41 -4.52 2.59
C SER A 110 3.07 -5.68 3.33
N ILE A 111 3.22 -5.54 4.64
CA ILE A 111 3.80 -6.56 5.50
C ILE A 111 3.05 -6.65 6.83
N HIS A 112 2.92 -7.87 7.32
CA HIS A 112 2.57 -8.17 8.71
C HIS A 112 3.59 -9.15 9.28
N THR A 113 4.04 -8.92 10.52
CA THR A 113 5.01 -9.79 11.17
C THR A 113 4.46 -10.40 12.45
N TRP A 114 4.84 -11.65 12.71
CA TRP A 114 4.59 -12.40 13.93
C TRP A 114 5.92 -12.90 14.50
N PRO A 115 6.64 -12.06 15.29
CA PRO A 115 7.94 -12.43 15.84
C PRO A 115 7.90 -13.71 16.67
N GLU A 116 6.78 -13.97 17.37
CA GLU A 116 6.57 -15.17 18.19
C GLU A 116 6.39 -16.47 17.38
N ARG A 117 6.34 -16.34 16.05
CA ARG A 117 6.22 -17.46 15.10
C ARG A 117 7.37 -17.49 14.09
N ASP A 118 8.31 -16.55 14.19
CA ASP A 118 9.35 -16.34 13.19
C ASP A 118 8.75 -16.25 11.77
N PHE A 119 7.59 -15.55 11.66
CA PHE A 119 6.77 -15.50 10.45
C PHE A 119 6.47 -14.07 10.02
N ALA A 120 6.51 -13.84 8.70
CA ALA A 120 5.99 -12.63 8.09
C ALA A 120 5.17 -12.97 6.83
N ALA A 121 4.05 -12.26 6.65
CA ALA A 121 3.25 -12.26 5.43
C ALA A 121 3.46 -10.94 4.69
N ILE A 122 3.78 -11.02 3.40
CA ILE A 122 4.05 -9.86 2.55
C ILE A 122 3.19 -9.95 1.29
N ASP A 123 2.50 -8.86 0.97
CA ASP A 123 1.79 -8.69 -0.28
C ASP A 123 2.57 -7.73 -1.18
N ILE A 124 2.84 -8.12 -2.42
CA ILE A 124 3.50 -7.29 -3.43
C ILE A 124 2.59 -7.21 -4.64
N PHE A 125 1.95 -6.07 -4.86
CA PHE A 125 1.16 -5.83 -6.06
C PHE A 125 1.87 -4.82 -6.95
N MET A 126 2.18 -5.23 -8.18
CA MET A 126 2.90 -4.40 -9.16
C MET A 126 2.14 -4.33 -10.47
N CYS A 127 2.16 -3.13 -11.07
CA CYS A 127 1.58 -2.84 -12.38
C CYS A 127 2.66 -2.37 -13.37
N GLY A 128 2.29 -2.30 -14.64
CA GLY A 128 3.14 -1.76 -15.68
C GLY A 128 4.43 -2.56 -15.89
N ALA A 129 5.57 -1.87 -15.90
CA ALA A 129 6.88 -2.46 -16.19
C ALA A 129 7.61 -3.01 -14.95
N CYS A 130 7.03 -2.88 -13.75
CA CYS A 130 7.63 -3.37 -12.52
C CYS A 130 7.48 -4.90 -12.42
N ASP A 131 8.56 -5.59 -12.01
CA ASP A 131 8.51 -7.03 -11.76
C ASP A 131 8.62 -7.30 -10.24
N PRO A 132 7.55 -7.79 -9.59
CA PRO A 132 7.56 -8.04 -8.14
C PRO A 132 8.56 -9.12 -7.72
N TYR A 133 8.97 -10.02 -8.63
CA TYR A 133 9.97 -11.04 -8.34
C TYR A 133 11.36 -10.47 -8.10
N ASP A 134 11.69 -9.33 -8.71
CA ASP A 134 12.99 -8.67 -8.52
C ASP A 134 13.18 -8.14 -7.09
N GLY A 135 12.09 -7.95 -6.33
CA GLY A 135 12.13 -7.57 -4.91
C GLY A 135 12.45 -8.74 -3.96
N ILE A 136 12.22 -9.99 -4.37
CA ILE A 136 12.37 -11.16 -3.49
C ILE A 136 13.79 -11.33 -2.93
N PRO A 137 14.88 -11.14 -3.69
CA PRO A 137 16.24 -11.23 -3.17
C PRO A 137 16.53 -10.27 -2.01
N ALA A 138 16.01 -9.02 -2.09
CA ALA A 138 16.17 -8.03 -1.03
C ALA A 138 15.45 -8.46 0.26
N LEU A 139 14.21 -8.95 0.15
CA LEU A 139 13.45 -9.48 1.29
C LEU A 139 14.15 -10.68 1.92
N LYS A 140 14.67 -11.60 1.09
CA LYS A 140 15.44 -12.76 1.57
C LYS A 140 16.70 -12.34 2.32
N ALA A 141 17.42 -11.34 1.85
CA ALA A 141 18.62 -10.83 2.50
C ALA A 141 18.29 -10.16 3.84
N ALA A 142 17.21 -9.37 3.90
CA ALA A 142 16.82 -8.62 5.09
C ALA A 142 16.27 -9.50 6.21
N PHE A 143 15.42 -10.48 5.89
CA PHE A 143 14.71 -11.32 6.86
C PHE A 143 15.30 -12.70 7.07
N GLN A 144 16.21 -13.15 6.20
CA GLN A 144 16.93 -14.44 6.27
C GLN A 144 16.01 -15.64 6.58
N PRO A 145 14.89 -15.81 5.86
CA PRO A 145 13.94 -16.87 6.15
C PRO A 145 14.53 -18.26 5.84
N GLU A 146 14.15 -19.27 6.61
CA GLU A 146 14.45 -20.67 6.33
C GLU A 146 13.67 -21.22 5.13
N ARG A 147 12.42 -20.71 4.95
CA ARG A 147 11.51 -21.09 3.84
C ARG A 147 10.74 -19.87 3.35
N ILE A 148 10.54 -19.83 2.04
CA ILE A 148 9.68 -18.84 1.38
C ILE A 148 8.63 -19.61 0.58
N ASP A 149 7.35 -19.32 0.86
CA ASP A 149 6.23 -19.78 0.05
C ASP A 149 5.74 -18.59 -0.80
N LEU A 150 5.53 -18.82 -2.10
CA LEU A 150 5.13 -17.80 -3.07
C LEU A 150 3.87 -18.25 -3.82
N ASP A 151 2.85 -17.40 -3.81
CA ASP A 151 1.67 -17.52 -4.66
C ASP A 151 1.57 -16.33 -5.60
N GLU A 152 1.34 -16.57 -6.91
CA GLU A 152 1.17 -15.53 -7.93
C GLU A 152 -0.30 -15.45 -8.36
N GLN A 153 -0.84 -14.22 -8.36
CA GLN A 153 -2.16 -13.92 -8.87
C GLN A 153 -2.12 -12.82 -9.93
N ARG A 154 -2.54 -13.10 -11.15
CA ARG A 154 -2.77 -12.10 -12.20
C ARG A 154 -4.11 -11.43 -11.94
N ARG A 155 -4.11 -10.13 -11.67
CA ARG A 155 -5.31 -9.36 -11.32
C ARG A 155 -5.84 -8.59 -12.52
N GLY A 156 -7.18 -8.56 -12.69
CA GLY A 156 -7.82 -7.80 -13.78
C GLY A 156 -7.49 -8.35 -15.16
N ILE A 157 -7.57 -9.66 -15.34
CA ILE A 157 -7.37 -10.30 -16.66
C ILE A 157 -8.45 -9.79 -17.62
N VAL A 158 -8.00 -9.31 -18.78
CA VAL A 158 -8.87 -8.88 -19.88
C VAL A 158 -9.11 -10.08 -20.79
N ALA A 159 -10.41 -10.39 -20.99
CA ALA A 159 -10.85 -11.47 -21.90
C ALA A 159 -10.80 -11.04 -23.36
#